data_bb8f34b8f6fc4b06b273a1fa87e58a59
#
_entry.id   bb8f34b8f6fc4b06b273a1fa87e58a59
#
_cell.length_a   1.000
_cell.length_b   1.000
_cell.length_c   1.000
_cell.angle_alpha   90.00
_cell.angle_beta   90.00
_cell.angle_gamma   90.00
#
_symmetry.space_group_name_H-M   'P 1'
#
loop_
_entity.id
_entity.type
_entity.pdbx_description
1 polymer ?
#
loop_
_entity_poly.entity_id
_entity_poly.type
_entity_poly.pdbx_seq_one_letter_code
_entity_poly.pdbx_strand_id
1 'polypeptide(L)'
;MALNATDFNYLAAYVKTSTAIVLTPDKDYLVESRLSPVARRMGVSTVSDLVGILRKSPSPASEVGQLISEAMTTNETYFFRDVKPFDVLKKSLLPDAIERRNEARTLNIWSAACSSGQESYSILMTIKEHFPALSSWRIRLFATDISKSMVERTREGIYSQIEMNRGLPATMLVKYFTKSSSEWRIKPELTKLVEASTMNLAGSWPVLPQMDIVFLRNVLIYFDLETKRSILKKVVNSMATNATLLLGGSESTMNVSDDFERLPSGDSFFYRLKEGARQNRISPSNAPWKSSAPTMGARAR
;
A
#
# COMPACT_ATOMS: atom_id res chain seq x y z
N MET A 1 27.24 8.77 -18.38
CA MET A 1 27.30 10.21 -18.09
C MET A 1 26.30 10.50 -17.01
N ALA A 2 26.67 11.26 -15.99
CA ALA A 2 25.71 11.66 -14.95
C ALA A 2 24.55 12.47 -15.57
N LEU A 3 23.36 12.31 -15.00
CA LEU A 3 22.14 13.02 -15.43
C LEU A 3 22.38 14.54 -15.27
N ASN A 4 22.14 15.31 -16.33
CA ASN A 4 22.30 16.77 -16.23
C ASN A 4 21.17 17.41 -15.41
N ALA A 5 21.43 18.59 -14.84
CA ALA A 5 20.48 19.26 -13.94
C ALA A 5 19.12 19.57 -14.60
N THR A 6 19.09 19.87 -15.90
CA THR A 6 17.85 20.16 -16.64
C THR A 6 16.97 18.92 -16.75
N ASP A 7 17.55 17.76 -17.06
CA ASP A 7 16.82 16.49 -17.15
C ASP A 7 16.40 16.00 -15.76
N PHE A 8 17.26 16.15 -14.75
CA PHE A 8 16.90 15.86 -13.37
C PHE A 8 15.66 16.68 -12.91
N ASN A 9 15.68 17.99 -13.12
CA ASN A 9 14.57 18.87 -12.73
C ASN A 9 13.27 18.51 -13.46
N TYR A 10 13.35 18.15 -14.75
CA TYR A 10 12.19 17.71 -15.51
C TYR A 10 11.63 16.39 -14.95
N LEU A 11 12.49 15.41 -14.68
CA LEU A 11 12.09 14.14 -14.05
C LEU A 11 11.50 14.34 -12.66
N ALA A 12 12.12 15.19 -11.83
CA ALA A 12 11.62 15.48 -10.49
C ALA A 12 10.22 16.11 -10.52
N ALA A 13 9.99 17.07 -11.42
CA ALA A 13 8.69 17.67 -11.65
C ALA A 13 7.67 16.63 -12.15
N TYR A 14 8.05 15.79 -13.11
CA TYR A 14 7.21 14.73 -13.62
C TYR A 14 6.82 13.71 -12.54
N VAL A 15 7.80 13.19 -11.79
CA VAL A 15 7.56 12.23 -10.71
C VAL A 15 6.68 12.85 -9.63
N LYS A 16 6.93 14.11 -9.25
CA LYS A 16 6.07 14.83 -8.30
C LYS A 16 4.63 14.94 -8.80
N THR A 17 4.41 15.28 -10.05
CA THR A 17 3.08 15.41 -10.64
C THR A 17 2.36 14.06 -10.75
N SER A 18 3.07 13.00 -11.13
CA SER A 18 2.48 11.67 -11.37
C SER A 18 2.28 10.83 -10.10
N THR A 19 3.17 10.97 -9.11
CA THR A 19 3.21 10.13 -7.90
C THR A 19 3.15 10.91 -6.59
N ALA A 20 3.33 12.23 -6.64
CA ALA A 20 3.57 13.14 -5.52
C ALA A 20 4.86 12.86 -4.70
N ILE A 21 5.71 11.95 -5.16
CA ILE A 21 7.01 11.71 -4.54
C ILE A 21 7.91 12.92 -4.80
N VAL A 22 8.53 13.43 -3.74
CA VAL A 22 9.46 14.55 -3.81
C VAL A 22 10.88 14.03 -3.98
N LEU A 23 11.52 14.40 -5.10
CA LEU A 23 12.93 14.13 -5.37
C LEU A 23 13.74 15.38 -5.12
N THR A 24 14.75 15.28 -4.26
CA THR A 24 15.71 16.33 -3.97
C THR A 24 17.00 16.13 -4.75
N PRO A 25 17.78 17.19 -5.07
CA PRO A 25 18.97 17.08 -5.91
C PRO A 25 20.05 16.10 -5.40
N ASP A 26 20.13 15.88 -4.08
CA ASP A 26 21.02 14.91 -3.45
C ASP A 26 20.68 13.44 -3.76
N LYS A 27 19.55 13.20 -4.44
CA LYS A 27 19.07 11.86 -4.85
C LYS A 27 19.27 11.58 -6.34
N ASP A 28 20.11 12.34 -7.05
CA ASP A 28 20.41 12.15 -8.47
C ASP A 28 20.93 10.72 -8.75
N TYR A 29 21.81 10.21 -7.89
CA TYR A 29 22.33 8.83 -7.97
C TYR A 29 21.21 7.79 -7.91
N LEU A 30 20.17 8.04 -7.12
CA LEU A 30 19.01 7.15 -6.99
C LEU A 30 18.19 7.16 -8.29
N VAL A 31 17.98 8.33 -8.88
CA VAL A 31 17.29 8.49 -10.17
C VAL A 31 18.02 7.71 -11.25
N GLU A 32 19.35 7.89 -11.36
CA GLU A 32 20.15 7.20 -12.36
C GLU A 32 20.15 5.68 -12.15
N SER A 33 20.34 5.23 -10.91
CA SER A 33 20.31 3.81 -10.55
C SER A 33 19.00 3.13 -10.90
N ARG A 34 17.86 3.78 -10.60
CA ARG A 34 16.53 3.21 -10.81
C ARG A 34 16.03 3.31 -12.25
N LEU A 35 16.41 4.36 -12.98
CA LEU A 35 15.96 4.58 -14.35
C LEU A 35 16.86 4.00 -15.42
N SER A 36 18.12 3.65 -15.13
CA SER A 36 18.98 2.95 -16.09
C SER A 36 18.41 1.61 -16.59
N PRO A 37 17.81 0.76 -15.75
CA PRO A 37 17.10 -0.44 -16.24
C PRO A 37 15.90 -0.10 -17.13
N VAL A 38 15.17 0.98 -16.82
CA VAL A 38 14.02 1.45 -17.61
C VAL A 38 14.49 1.95 -18.98
N ALA A 39 15.58 2.73 -19.03
CA ALA A 39 16.18 3.19 -20.27
C ALA A 39 16.53 2.00 -21.19
N ARG A 40 17.24 0.99 -20.66
CA ARG A 40 17.56 -0.23 -21.42
C ARG A 40 16.31 -0.95 -21.93
N ARG A 41 15.26 -1.05 -21.12
CA ARG A 41 13.98 -1.66 -21.51
C ARG A 41 13.29 -0.88 -22.64
N MET A 42 13.44 0.44 -22.65
CA MET A 42 12.91 1.33 -23.69
C MET A 42 13.84 1.44 -24.93
N GLY A 43 14.92 0.65 -24.98
CA GLY A 43 15.84 0.60 -26.13
C GLY A 43 16.78 1.79 -26.24
N VAL A 44 17.01 2.52 -25.13
CA VAL A 44 17.93 3.68 -25.10
C VAL A 44 19.07 3.45 -24.11
N SER A 45 20.17 4.17 -24.30
CA SER A 45 21.42 3.93 -23.57
C SER A 45 21.54 4.72 -22.27
N THR A 46 20.93 5.90 -22.20
CA THR A 46 21.06 6.82 -21.06
C THR A 46 19.71 7.23 -20.48
N VAL A 47 19.72 7.69 -19.23
CA VAL A 47 18.53 8.28 -18.60
C VAL A 47 18.14 9.59 -19.29
N SER A 48 19.07 10.36 -19.84
CA SER A 48 18.75 11.56 -20.64
C SER A 48 17.99 11.22 -21.93
N ASP A 49 18.35 10.12 -22.60
CA ASP A 49 17.57 9.64 -23.76
C ASP A 49 16.14 9.23 -23.35
N LEU A 50 16.01 8.56 -22.19
CA LEU A 50 14.71 8.21 -21.62
C LEU A 50 13.87 9.46 -21.34
N VAL A 51 14.48 10.55 -20.82
CA VAL A 51 13.82 11.85 -20.67
C VAL A 51 13.37 12.41 -22.01
N GLY A 52 14.17 12.22 -23.05
CA GLY A 52 13.79 12.59 -24.43
C GLY A 52 12.53 11.88 -24.91
N ILE A 53 12.36 10.59 -24.60
CA ILE A 53 11.13 9.82 -24.89
C ILE A 53 9.96 10.37 -24.04
N LEU A 54 10.18 10.57 -22.74
CA LEU A 54 9.15 11.09 -21.83
C LEU A 54 8.64 12.47 -22.27
N ARG A 55 9.50 13.37 -22.74
CA ARG A 55 9.09 14.70 -23.26
C ARG A 55 8.17 14.60 -24.47
N LYS A 56 8.33 13.57 -25.30
CA LYS A 56 7.46 13.34 -26.45
C LYS A 56 6.11 12.74 -26.06
N SER A 57 6.05 12.03 -24.93
CA SER A 57 4.84 11.37 -24.41
C SER A 57 4.73 11.53 -22.88
N PRO A 58 4.46 12.76 -22.38
CA PRO A 58 4.52 13.08 -20.95
C PRO A 58 3.33 12.57 -20.14
N SER A 59 2.40 11.84 -20.76
CA SER A 59 1.25 11.30 -20.04
C SER A 59 1.67 10.26 -18.99
N PRO A 60 1.17 10.32 -17.74
CA PRO A 60 1.34 9.25 -16.76
C PRO A 60 0.77 7.90 -17.22
N ALA A 61 -0.14 7.90 -18.18
CA ALA A 61 -0.71 6.69 -18.76
C ALA A 61 0.14 6.10 -19.91
N SER A 62 1.15 6.84 -20.41
CA SER A 62 2.08 6.30 -21.41
C SER A 62 2.95 5.19 -20.81
N GLU A 63 3.44 4.28 -21.65
CA GLU A 63 4.32 3.20 -21.21
C GLU A 63 5.55 3.74 -20.46
N VAL A 64 6.24 4.70 -21.03
CA VAL A 64 7.41 5.33 -20.40
C VAL A 64 7.05 6.01 -19.08
N GLY A 65 5.88 6.67 -19.02
CA GLY A 65 5.40 7.33 -17.82
C GLY A 65 5.10 6.35 -16.68
N GLN A 66 4.45 5.24 -16.99
CA GLN A 66 4.17 4.17 -16.02
C GLN A 66 5.48 3.54 -15.51
N LEU A 67 6.41 3.19 -16.40
CA LEU A 67 7.69 2.59 -16.03
C LEU A 67 8.53 3.51 -15.15
N ILE A 68 8.58 4.81 -15.45
CA ILE A 68 9.29 5.79 -14.62
C ILE A 68 8.62 5.91 -13.25
N SER A 69 7.29 6.05 -13.20
CA SER A 69 6.55 6.14 -11.95
C SER A 69 6.78 4.91 -11.06
N GLU A 70 6.70 3.71 -11.63
CA GLU A 70 6.99 2.46 -10.90
C GLU A 70 8.43 2.37 -10.42
N ALA A 71 9.40 2.71 -11.26
CA ALA A 71 10.83 2.65 -10.90
C ALA A 71 11.19 3.64 -9.79
N MET A 72 10.48 4.78 -9.71
CA MET A 72 10.74 5.79 -8.69
C MET A 72 10.01 5.53 -7.37
N THR A 73 9.09 4.58 -7.29
CA THR A 73 8.51 4.14 -6.02
C THR A 73 9.50 3.29 -5.20
N THR A 74 9.39 3.36 -3.89
CA THR A 74 10.17 2.51 -2.97
C THR A 74 9.24 1.43 -2.43
N ASN A 75 9.45 0.20 -2.93
CA ASN A 75 8.57 -0.94 -2.64
C ASN A 75 9.13 -1.83 -1.52
N GLU A 76 9.89 -1.27 -0.56
CA GLU A 76 10.44 -2.05 0.53
C GLU A 76 9.36 -2.51 1.50
N THR A 77 9.21 -3.83 1.62
CA THR A 77 8.29 -4.47 2.57
C THR A 77 8.82 -5.83 2.97
N TYR A 78 8.35 -6.36 4.09
CA TYR A 78 8.60 -7.72 4.55
C TYR A 78 7.52 -8.16 5.52
N PHE A 79 7.41 -9.48 5.75
CA PHE A 79 6.40 -10.04 6.65
C PHE A 79 6.62 -9.53 8.08
N PHE A 80 5.53 -9.15 8.74
CA PHE A 80 5.52 -8.64 10.13
C PHE A 80 6.47 -7.46 10.36
N ARG A 81 6.62 -6.58 9.35
CA ARG A 81 7.49 -5.39 9.43
C ARG A 81 7.20 -4.59 10.70
N ASP A 82 8.29 -4.37 11.49
CA ASP A 82 8.32 -3.63 12.77
C ASP A 82 7.61 -4.34 13.94
N VAL A 83 7.07 -5.53 13.80
CA VAL A 83 6.36 -6.36 14.79
C VAL A 83 5.27 -5.63 15.59
N LYS A 84 5.59 -4.50 16.23
CA LYS A 84 4.68 -3.69 17.07
C LYS A 84 3.32 -3.38 16.45
N PRO A 85 3.19 -3.01 15.15
CA PRO A 85 1.89 -2.80 14.50
C PRO A 85 0.96 -4.01 14.57
N PHE A 86 1.51 -5.21 14.50
CA PHE A 86 0.72 -6.46 14.59
C PHE A 86 0.35 -6.81 16.03
N ASP A 87 1.16 -6.41 17.00
CA ASP A 87 0.78 -6.46 18.42
C ASP A 87 -0.34 -5.48 18.73
N VAL A 88 -0.27 -4.25 18.22
CA VAL A 88 -1.37 -3.26 18.31
C VAL A 88 -2.64 -3.79 17.65
N LEU A 89 -2.52 -4.36 16.44
CA LEU A 89 -3.64 -4.99 15.74
C LEU A 89 -4.31 -6.05 16.63
N LYS A 90 -3.53 -6.93 17.23
CA LYS A 90 -4.00 -8.03 18.05
C LYS A 90 -4.58 -7.57 19.40
N LYS A 91 -3.90 -6.65 20.10
CA LYS A 91 -4.25 -6.27 21.48
C LYS A 91 -5.32 -5.19 21.56
N SER A 92 -5.45 -4.33 20.53
CA SER A 92 -6.31 -3.14 20.56
C SER A 92 -7.26 -3.05 19.40
N LEU A 93 -6.81 -3.12 18.14
CA LEU A 93 -7.64 -2.77 17.00
C LEU A 93 -8.69 -3.85 16.68
N LEU A 94 -8.30 -5.13 16.69
CA LEU A 94 -9.23 -6.22 16.40
C LEU A 94 -10.28 -6.38 17.52
N PRO A 95 -9.93 -6.40 18.83
CA PRO A 95 -10.94 -6.43 19.89
C PRO A 95 -11.97 -5.31 19.78
N ASP A 96 -11.51 -4.07 19.60
CA ASP A 96 -12.38 -2.90 19.43
C ASP A 96 -13.26 -3.00 18.17
N ALA A 97 -12.69 -3.43 17.04
CA ALA A 97 -13.46 -3.60 15.80
C ALA A 97 -14.48 -4.73 15.89
N ILE A 98 -14.16 -5.83 16.57
CA ILE A 98 -15.08 -6.95 16.82
C ILE A 98 -16.27 -6.49 17.65
N GLU A 99 -16.04 -5.74 18.72
CA GLU A 99 -17.10 -5.19 19.56
C GLU A 99 -18.04 -4.30 18.73
N ARG A 100 -17.48 -3.35 17.98
CA ARG A 100 -18.27 -2.42 17.15
C ARG A 100 -19.03 -3.07 15.99
N ARG A 101 -18.53 -4.19 15.48
CA ARG A 101 -19.07 -4.88 14.29
C ARG A 101 -19.75 -6.20 14.60
N ASN A 102 -19.99 -6.50 15.86
CA ASN A 102 -20.55 -7.79 16.31
C ASN A 102 -21.87 -8.14 15.64
N GLU A 103 -22.76 -7.17 15.45
CA GLU A 103 -24.04 -7.37 14.75
C GLU A 103 -23.84 -7.58 13.24
N ALA A 104 -23.05 -6.72 12.59
CA ALA A 104 -22.84 -6.73 11.15
C ALA A 104 -21.99 -7.92 10.67
N ARG A 105 -21.15 -8.48 11.53
CA ARG A 105 -20.19 -9.56 11.25
C ARG A 105 -19.39 -9.34 9.97
N THR A 106 -19.05 -8.09 9.70
CA THR A 106 -18.26 -7.68 8.53
C THR A 106 -17.14 -6.76 9.00
N LEU A 107 -15.92 -7.05 8.57
CA LEU A 107 -14.73 -6.29 8.89
C LEU A 107 -13.99 -5.90 7.60
N ASN A 108 -13.88 -4.60 7.34
CA ASN A 108 -13.16 -4.04 6.22
C ASN A 108 -11.82 -3.47 6.70
N ILE A 109 -10.73 -4.03 6.22
CA ILE A 109 -9.37 -3.60 6.55
C ILE A 109 -8.71 -3.09 5.27
N TRP A 110 -7.97 -1.99 5.36
CA TRP A 110 -7.24 -1.44 4.23
C TRP A 110 -5.74 -1.38 4.53
N SER A 111 -4.93 -2.04 3.71
CA SER A 111 -3.48 -1.89 3.63
C SER A 111 -3.17 -0.97 2.44
N ALA A 112 -2.92 0.30 2.73
CA ALA A 112 -2.61 1.34 1.76
C ALA A 112 -1.11 1.40 1.50
N ALA A 113 -0.70 1.47 0.23
CA ALA A 113 0.69 1.27 -0.22
C ALA A 113 1.23 -0.11 0.22
N CYS A 114 0.50 -1.17 -0.15
CA CYS A 114 0.74 -2.53 0.29
C CYS A 114 2.01 -3.18 -0.30
N SER A 115 2.65 -2.54 -1.28
CA SER A 115 3.78 -3.10 -2.03
C SER A 115 3.46 -4.51 -2.54
N SER A 116 4.33 -5.48 -2.36
CA SER A 116 4.14 -6.89 -2.79
C SER A 116 3.30 -7.73 -1.82
N GLY A 117 2.56 -7.13 -0.88
CA GLY A 117 1.49 -7.76 -0.12
C GLY A 117 1.87 -8.38 1.22
N GLN A 118 3.14 -8.34 1.65
CA GLN A 118 3.58 -8.95 2.92
C GLN A 118 2.85 -8.38 4.13
N GLU A 119 2.56 -7.08 4.18
CA GLU A 119 1.76 -6.47 5.24
C GLU A 119 0.33 -7.01 5.24
N SER A 120 -0.32 -7.03 4.07
CA SER A 120 -1.68 -7.54 3.91
C SER A 120 -1.82 -8.99 4.41
N TYR A 121 -0.89 -9.85 4.04
CA TYR A 121 -0.90 -11.24 4.48
C TYR A 121 -0.52 -11.40 5.96
N SER A 122 0.36 -10.56 6.49
CA SER A 122 0.68 -10.54 7.93
C SER A 122 -0.54 -10.17 8.78
N ILE A 123 -1.37 -9.22 8.32
CA ILE A 123 -2.65 -8.88 8.94
C ILE A 123 -3.58 -10.10 8.96
N LEU A 124 -3.76 -10.76 7.82
CA LEU A 124 -4.64 -11.93 7.72
C LEU A 124 -4.15 -13.12 8.55
N MET A 125 -2.85 -13.40 8.55
CA MET A 125 -2.26 -14.42 9.42
C MET A 125 -2.49 -14.10 10.89
N THR A 126 -2.32 -12.83 11.31
CA THR A 126 -2.62 -12.40 12.68
C THR A 126 -4.07 -12.66 13.06
N ILE A 127 -5.02 -12.36 12.17
CA ILE A 127 -6.44 -12.62 12.38
C ILE A 127 -6.70 -14.13 12.53
N LYS A 128 -6.18 -14.94 11.63
CA LYS A 128 -6.38 -16.41 11.64
C LYS A 128 -5.80 -17.09 12.88
N GLU A 129 -4.63 -16.62 13.35
CA GLU A 129 -3.97 -17.21 14.51
C GLU A 129 -4.64 -16.83 15.84
N HIS A 130 -5.10 -15.60 15.97
CA HIS A 130 -5.50 -15.06 17.27
C HIS A 130 -7.01 -14.86 17.43
N PHE A 131 -7.76 -14.87 16.33
CA PHE A 131 -9.22 -14.59 16.34
C PHE A 131 -10.01 -15.62 15.53
N PRO A 132 -9.99 -16.91 15.93
CA PRO A 132 -10.67 -17.98 15.19
C PRO A 132 -12.19 -17.75 15.09
N ALA A 133 -12.80 -17.04 16.04
CA ALA A 133 -14.21 -16.67 16.00
C ALA A 133 -14.58 -15.82 14.76
N LEU A 134 -13.63 -15.10 14.19
CA LEU A 134 -13.81 -14.33 12.96
C LEU A 134 -13.93 -15.21 11.70
N SER A 135 -13.77 -16.53 11.81
CA SER A 135 -13.96 -17.45 10.65
C SER A 135 -15.40 -17.43 10.11
N SER A 136 -16.37 -17.06 10.92
CA SER A 136 -17.78 -16.88 10.54
C SER A 136 -18.12 -15.47 10.06
N TRP A 137 -17.14 -14.56 10.05
CA TRP A 137 -17.32 -13.17 9.63
C TRP A 137 -16.94 -12.98 8.17
N ARG A 138 -17.53 -11.97 7.53
CA ARG A 138 -17.09 -11.49 6.23
C ARG A 138 -15.88 -10.54 6.39
N ILE A 139 -14.68 -11.08 6.28
CA ILE A 139 -13.45 -10.28 6.32
C ILE A 139 -13.06 -9.92 4.89
N ARG A 140 -12.83 -8.62 4.66
CA ARG A 140 -12.33 -8.07 3.39
C ARG A 140 -11.08 -7.26 3.67
N LEU A 141 -9.99 -7.60 3.01
CA LEU A 141 -8.74 -6.86 3.08
C LEU A 141 -8.48 -6.18 1.73
N PHE A 142 -8.60 -4.87 1.72
CA PHE A 142 -8.28 -4.03 0.58
C PHE A 142 -6.79 -3.75 0.59
N ALA A 143 -6.10 -4.13 -0.47
CA ALA A 143 -4.67 -3.91 -0.65
C ALA A 143 -4.45 -2.99 -1.85
N THR A 144 -3.88 -1.80 -1.64
CA THR A 144 -3.70 -0.86 -2.74
C THR A 144 -2.27 -0.39 -2.84
N ASP A 145 -1.77 -0.26 -4.06
CA ASP A 145 -0.46 0.30 -4.34
C ASP A 145 -0.48 1.08 -5.66
N ILE A 146 0.42 2.04 -5.83
CA ILE A 146 0.56 2.77 -7.09
C ILE A 146 1.19 1.91 -8.18
N SER A 147 2.07 0.97 -7.81
CA SER A 147 2.74 0.05 -8.72
C SER A 147 1.82 -1.11 -9.11
N LYS A 148 1.52 -1.20 -10.39
CA LYS A 148 0.74 -2.31 -10.95
C LYS A 148 1.43 -3.66 -10.75
N SER A 149 2.74 -3.70 -10.92
CA SER A 149 3.52 -4.93 -10.73
C SER A 149 3.48 -5.43 -9.28
N MET A 150 3.50 -4.53 -8.29
CA MET A 150 3.35 -4.89 -6.87
C MET A 150 1.94 -5.40 -6.56
N VAL A 151 0.92 -4.79 -7.12
CA VAL A 151 -0.46 -5.26 -6.98
C VAL A 151 -0.64 -6.66 -7.56
N GLU A 152 -0.04 -6.95 -8.71
CA GLU A 152 -0.06 -8.29 -9.31
C GLU A 152 0.66 -9.30 -8.45
N ARG A 153 1.85 -8.97 -7.93
CA ARG A 153 2.57 -9.82 -6.96
C ARG A 153 1.74 -10.09 -5.69
N THR A 154 1.03 -9.08 -5.19
CA THR A 154 0.11 -9.24 -4.07
C THR A 154 -0.99 -10.26 -4.39
N ARG A 155 -1.57 -10.23 -5.60
CA ARG A 155 -2.60 -11.19 -6.03
C ARG A 155 -2.06 -12.61 -6.18
N GLU A 156 -0.87 -12.74 -6.75
CA GLU A 156 -0.22 -14.02 -6.96
C GLU A 156 0.20 -14.68 -5.65
N GLY A 157 0.62 -13.88 -4.67
CA GLY A 157 1.09 -14.34 -3.37
C GLY A 157 2.28 -15.29 -3.48
N ILE A 158 3.21 -14.98 -4.39
CA ILE A 158 4.43 -15.77 -4.64
C ILE A 158 5.63 -15.00 -4.14
N TYR A 159 6.47 -15.67 -3.37
CA TYR A 159 7.64 -15.08 -2.71
C TYR A 159 8.86 -15.97 -2.84
N SER A 160 10.03 -15.35 -2.95
CA SER A 160 11.33 -16.02 -2.93
C SER A 160 11.70 -16.48 -1.53
N GLN A 161 12.67 -17.41 -1.42
CA GLN A 161 13.20 -17.84 -0.12
C GLN A 161 13.79 -16.68 0.69
N ILE A 162 14.39 -15.68 0.04
CA ILE A 162 14.97 -14.51 0.72
C ILE A 162 13.86 -13.68 1.39
N GLU A 163 12.73 -13.48 0.71
CA GLU A 163 11.58 -12.76 1.28
C GLU A 163 10.96 -13.53 2.45
N MET A 164 10.91 -14.87 2.37
CA MET A 164 10.39 -15.71 3.46
C MET A 164 11.27 -15.67 4.71
N ASN A 165 12.58 -15.56 4.54
CA ASN A 165 13.53 -15.49 5.66
C ASN A 165 13.48 -14.14 6.39
N ARG A 166 12.76 -13.15 5.85
CA ARG A 166 12.70 -11.81 6.41
C ARG A 166 11.36 -11.60 7.14
N GLY A 167 11.39 -11.74 8.46
CA GLY A 167 10.29 -11.39 9.37
C GLY A 167 9.18 -12.44 9.52
N LEU A 168 9.08 -13.45 8.64
CA LEU A 168 8.04 -14.47 8.75
C LEU A 168 8.41 -15.54 9.79
N PRO A 169 7.56 -15.78 10.81
CA PRO A 169 7.77 -16.90 11.74
C PRO A 169 7.72 -18.26 11.05
N ALA A 170 8.62 -19.18 11.40
CA ALA A 170 8.69 -20.50 10.80
C ALA A 170 7.38 -21.30 10.92
N THR A 171 6.67 -21.15 12.04
CA THR A 171 5.34 -21.76 12.23
C THR A 171 4.31 -21.29 11.22
N MET A 172 4.32 -20.00 10.89
CA MET A 172 3.42 -19.41 9.89
C MET A 172 3.83 -19.81 8.46
N LEU A 173 5.13 -19.95 8.18
CA LEU A 173 5.62 -20.45 6.91
C LEU A 173 5.02 -21.83 6.61
N VAL A 174 5.16 -22.77 7.53
CA VAL A 174 4.63 -24.15 7.34
C VAL A 174 3.10 -24.15 7.24
N LYS A 175 2.43 -23.30 8.01
CA LYS A 175 0.97 -23.29 8.08
C LYS A 175 0.32 -22.65 6.86
N TYR A 176 0.87 -21.53 6.36
CA TYR A 176 0.20 -20.67 5.38
C TYR A 176 0.81 -20.67 3.99
N PHE A 177 1.94 -21.36 3.79
CA PHE A 177 2.60 -21.40 2.50
C PHE A 177 2.80 -22.83 2.01
N THR A 178 2.91 -22.95 0.71
CA THR A 178 3.30 -24.19 0.04
C THR A 178 4.54 -23.92 -0.80
N LYS A 179 5.57 -24.74 -0.64
CA LYS A 179 6.80 -24.62 -1.42
C LYS A 179 6.58 -25.21 -2.81
N SER A 180 6.99 -24.48 -3.85
CA SER A 180 6.98 -24.92 -5.24
C SER A 180 8.33 -24.59 -5.87
N SER A 181 9.16 -25.58 -6.09
CA SER A 181 10.55 -25.44 -6.57
C SER A 181 11.37 -24.46 -5.71
N SER A 182 11.72 -23.30 -6.25
CA SER A 182 12.50 -22.23 -5.57
C SER A 182 11.64 -21.17 -4.89
N GLU A 183 10.31 -21.23 -5.02
CA GLU A 183 9.38 -20.20 -4.57
C GLU A 183 8.39 -20.74 -3.53
N TRP A 184 7.79 -19.82 -2.80
CA TRP A 184 6.75 -20.09 -1.83
C TRP A 184 5.46 -19.40 -2.26
N ARG A 185 4.38 -20.15 -2.29
CA ARG A 185 3.05 -19.63 -2.61
C ARG A 185 2.18 -19.62 -1.35
N ILE A 186 1.55 -18.50 -1.07
CA ILE A 186 0.59 -18.40 0.02
C ILE A 186 -0.68 -19.20 -0.32
N LYS A 187 -1.28 -19.83 0.68
CA LYS A 187 -2.45 -20.69 0.48
C LYS A 187 -3.69 -19.90 0.08
N PRO A 188 -4.56 -20.45 -0.79
CA PRO A 188 -5.75 -19.79 -1.31
C PRO A 188 -6.73 -19.27 -0.25
N GLU A 189 -6.71 -19.83 0.94
CA GLU A 189 -7.56 -19.41 2.07
C GLU A 189 -7.26 -17.96 2.54
N LEU A 190 -6.05 -17.45 2.27
CA LEU A 190 -5.67 -16.07 2.54
C LEU A 190 -5.81 -15.19 1.30
N THR A 191 -5.38 -15.64 0.12
CA THR A 191 -5.44 -14.82 -1.10
C THR A 191 -6.88 -14.44 -1.48
N LYS A 192 -7.86 -15.30 -1.19
CA LYS A 192 -9.29 -15.02 -1.41
C LYS A 192 -9.85 -13.87 -0.59
N LEU A 193 -9.19 -13.51 0.50
CA LEU A 193 -9.61 -12.41 1.39
C LEU A 193 -9.00 -11.07 0.96
N VAL A 194 -8.05 -11.07 0.02
CA VAL A 194 -7.34 -9.87 -0.46
C VAL A 194 -7.98 -9.35 -1.73
N GLU A 195 -8.45 -8.11 -1.68
CA GLU A 195 -8.92 -7.35 -2.83
C GLU A 195 -7.84 -6.35 -3.24
N ALA A 196 -6.93 -6.77 -4.11
CA ALA A 196 -5.81 -5.93 -4.52
C ALA A 196 -6.17 -5.06 -5.73
N SER A 197 -5.79 -3.77 -5.72
CA SER A 197 -6.04 -2.83 -6.81
C SER A 197 -5.00 -1.72 -6.88
N THR A 198 -4.73 -1.24 -8.09
CA THR A 198 -3.86 -0.09 -8.29
C THR A 198 -4.54 1.19 -7.83
N MET A 199 -3.85 1.97 -6.98
CA MET A 199 -4.34 3.25 -6.48
C MET A 199 -3.18 4.20 -6.20
N ASN A 200 -3.26 5.41 -6.74
CA ASN A 200 -2.39 6.52 -6.37
C ASN A 200 -3.00 7.27 -5.18
N LEU A 201 -2.32 7.26 -4.03
CA LEU A 201 -2.80 7.96 -2.82
C LEU A 201 -2.93 9.48 -3.04
N ALA A 202 -2.10 10.06 -3.86
CA ALA A 202 -2.17 11.50 -4.19
C ALA A 202 -3.25 11.82 -5.23
N GLY A 203 -3.65 10.85 -6.05
CA GLY A 203 -4.64 11.01 -7.13
C GLY A 203 -6.10 10.95 -6.66
N SER A 204 -6.99 10.80 -7.63
CA SER A 204 -8.41 10.53 -7.36
C SER A 204 -8.61 9.08 -6.92
N TRP A 205 -9.51 8.84 -5.95
CA TRP A 205 -9.83 7.51 -5.45
C TRP A 205 -11.19 7.03 -5.95
N PRO A 206 -11.36 5.75 -6.20
CA PRO A 206 -12.69 5.17 -6.37
C PRO A 206 -13.47 5.25 -5.04
N VAL A 207 -14.77 5.02 -5.11
CA VAL A 207 -15.58 4.90 -3.90
C VAL A 207 -15.16 3.65 -3.14
N LEU A 208 -14.53 3.84 -1.98
CA LEU A 208 -14.15 2.77 -1.08
C LEU A 208 -15.30 2.44 -0.12
N PRO A 209 -15.48 1.18 0.27
CA PRO A 209 -16.32 0.86 1.41
C PRO A 209 -15.79 1.54 2.67
N GLN A 210 -16.64 1.66 3.68
CA GLN A 210 -16.21 2.19 4.98
C GLN A 210 -15.23 1.22 5.63
N MET A 211 -14.01 1.70 5.90
CA MET A 211 -12.92 0.92 6.48
C MET A 211 -12.99 0.97 8.03
N ASP A 212 -12.81 -0.17 8.66
CA ASP A 212 -12.79 -0.29 10.13
C ASP A 212 -11.38 -0.10 10.68
N ILE A 213 -10.38 -0.58 9.92
CA ILE A 213 -8.96 -0.48 10.26
C ILE A 213 -8.20 -0.08 8.98
N VAL A 214 -7.35 0.94 9.09
CA VAL A 214 -6.49 1.40 7.99
C VAL A 214 -5.03 1.28 8.40
N PHE A 215 -4.25 0.57 7.59
CA PHE A 215 -2.79 0.57 7.63
C PHE A 215 -2.29 1.51 6.53
N LEU A 216 -1.65 2.59 6.93
CA LEU A 216 -1.02 3.57 6.04
C LEU A 216 0.40 3.81 6.52
N ARG A 217 1.27 2.83 6.27
CA ARG A 217 2.58 2.76 6.91
C ARG A 217 3.72 2.92 5.91
N ASN A 218 4.73 3.70 6.32
CA ASN A 218 5.98 3.88 5.59
C ASN A 218 5.77 4.45 4.16
N VAL A 219 4.79 5.28 3.96
CA VAL A 219 4.46 5.91 2.67
C VAL A 219 4.32 7.43 2.76
N LEU A 220 3.79 7.97 3.85
CA LEU A 220 3.65 9.42 4.01
C LEU A 220 5.01 10.14 4.03
N ILE A 221 6.07 9.43 4.39
CA ILE A 221 7.46 9.96 4.41
C ILE A 221 7.95 10.46 3.05
N TYR A 222 7.33 10.05 1.96
CA TYR A 222 7.72 10.44 0.59
C TYR A 222 7.04 11.71 0.10
N PHE A 223 6.02 12.21 0.82
CA PHE A 223 5.17 13.30 0.39
C PHE A 223 5.49 14.61 1.14
N ASP A 224 5.24 15.73 0.48
CA ASP A 224 5.22 17.05 1.14
C ASP A 224 4.00 17.19 2.07
N LEU A 225 4.01 18.24 2.89
CA LEU A 225 2.99 18.47 3.93
C LEU A 225 1.58 18.61 3.35
N GLU A 226 1.45 19.28 2.21
CA GLU A 226 0.16 19.51 1.55
C GLU A 226 -0.44 18.22 1.03
N THR A 227 0.39 17.39 0.41
CA THR A 227 0.00 16.06 -0.05
C THR A 227 -0.40 15.16 1.11
N LYS A 228 0.36 15.16 2.22
CA LYS A 228 0.00 14.41 3.45
C LYS A 228 -1.38 14.81 3.98
N ARG A 229 -1.66 16.13 4.05
CA ARG A 229 -2.98 16.64 4.47
C ARG A 229 -4.09 16.15 3.55
N SER A 230 -3.88 16.25 2.25
CA SER A 230 -4.84 15.78 1.23
C SER A 230 -5.11 14.29 1.36
N ILE A 231 -4.07 13.47 1.54
CA ILE A 231 -4.21 12.00 1.72
C ILE A 231 -4.97 11.70 3.00
N LEU A 232 -4.60 12.28 4.14
CA LEU A 232 -5.28 12.00 5.41
C LEU A 232 -6.76 12.44 5.37
N LYS A 233 -7.08 13.56 4.71
CA LYS A 233 -8.48 13.98 4.50
C LYS A 233 -9.28 12.93 3.70
N LYS A 234 -8.68 12.34 2.66
CA LYS A 234 -9.32 11.26 1.89
C LYS A 234 -9.45 9.97 2.73
N VAL A 235 -8.45 9.65 3.56
CA VAL A 235 -8.50 8.52 4.50
C VAL A 235 -9.67 8.70 5.48
N VAL A 236 -9.82 9.87 6.11
CA VAL A 236 -10.95 10.20 7.00
C VAL A 236 -12.29 9.90 6.33
N ASN A 237 -12.45 10.30 5.05
CA ASN A 237 -13.69 10.07 4.30
C ASN A 237 -13.97 8.57 4.03
N SER A 238 -12.92 7.75 3.96
CA SER A 238 -13.04 6.30 3.74
C SER A 238 -13.21 5.48 5.02
N MET A 239 -12.98 6.06 6.18
CA MET A 239 -13.04 5.36 7.48
C MET A 239 -14.47 5.27 8.02
N ALA A 240 -14.80 4.20 8.70
CA ALA A 240 -16.01 4.05 9.50
C ALA A 240 -15.99 4.94 10.77
N THR A 241 -17.13 5.18 11.40
CA THR A 241 -17.16 5.88 12.71
C THR A 241 -16.31 5.11 13.71
N ASN A 242 -15.47 5.82 14.48
CA ASN A 242 -14.53 5.24 15.44
C ASN A 242 -13.52 4.24 14.84
N ALA A 243 -13.34 4.27 13.52
CA ALA A 243 -12.33 3.45 12.86
C ALA A 243 -10.91 3.87 13.27
N THR A 244 -9.98 2.97 13.08
CA THR A 244 -8.60 3.12 13.55
C THR A 244 -7.62 3.20 12.39
N LEU A 245 -6.54 3.98 12.59
CA LEU A 245 -5.45 4.17 11.64
C LEU A 245 -4.12 3.80 12.30
N LEU A 246 -3.33 3.00 11.60
CA LEU A 246 -1.94 2.70 11.93
C LEU A 246 -1.00 3.33 10.92
N LEU A 247 -0.03 4.07 11.43
CA LEU A 247 1.06 4.67 10.66
C LEU A 247 2.39 3.95 10.91
N GLY A 248 3.38 4.20 10.08
CA GLY A 248 4.76 3.75 10.31
C GLY A 248 5.41 4.47 11.49
N GLY A 249 6.46 3.88 12.08
CA GLY A 249 7.07 4.39 13.32
C GLY A 249 7.64 5.81 13.23
N SER A 250 8.00 6.28 12.04
CA SER A 250 8.48 7.64 11.78
C SER A 250 7.39 8.61 11.30
N GLU A 251 6.14 8.16 11.22
CA GLU A 251 5.03 8.93 10.69
C GLU A 251 4.08 9.36 11.81
N SER A 252 3.44 10.51 11.63
CA SER A 252 2.52 11.08 12.62
C SER A 252 1.42 11.89 11.93
N THR A 253 0.25 12.00 12.59
CA THR A 253 -0.80 12.95 12.21
C THR A 253 -0.57 14.34 12.78
N MET A 254 0.38 14.50 13.70
CA MET A 254 0.69 15.77 14.36
C MET A 254 1.09 16.85 13.33
N ASN A 255 0.51 18.02 13.42
CA ASN A 255 0.68 19.14 12.47
C ASN A 255 0.25 18.83 11.01
N VAL A 256 -0.40 17.68 10.79
CA VAL A 256 -0.89 17.26 9.46
C VAL A 256 -2.41 17.20 9.44
N SER A 257 -3.05 16.56 10.43
CA SER A 257 -4.50 16.45 10.54
C SER A 257 -4.94 16.40 12.01
N ASP A 258 -5.93 17.21 12.35
CA ASP A 258 -6.53 17.26 13.68
C ASP A 258 -7.71 16.29 13.84
N ASP A 259 -8.05 15.53 12.78
CA ASP A 259 -9.18 14.61 12.75
C ASP A 259 -8.96 13.35 13.58
N PHE A 260 -7.73 13.10 14.04
CA PHE A 260 -7.33 11.90 14.74
C PHE A 260 -6.96 12.15 16.20
N GLU A 261 -7.32 11.20 17.05
CA GLU A 261 -6.85 11.10 18.42
C GLU A 261 -5.79 9.99 18.49
N ARG A 262 -4.67 10.26 19.14
CA ARG A 262 -3.60 9.29 19.39
C ARG A 262 -3.88 8.54 20.67
N LEU A 263 -4.03 7.22 20.60
CA LEU A 263 -4.33 6.33 21.72
C LEU A 263 -3.17 5.37 21.99
N PRO A 264 -2.83 5.10 23.28
CA PRO A 264 -1.77 4.17 23.64
C PRO A 264 -2.19 2.71 23.42
N SER A 265 -1.23 1.84 23.13
CA SER A 265 -1.38 0.39 23.08
C SER A 265 -0.06 -0.27 23.51
N GLY A 266 0.09 -0.56 24.80
CA GLY A 266 1.39 -0.95 25.39
C GLY A 266 2.44 0.12 25.19
N ASP A 267 3.62 -0.26 24.67
CA ASP A 267 4.72 0.66 24.30
C ASP A 267 4.59 1.23 22.87
N SER A 268 3.40 1.11 22.30
CA SER A 268 3.07 1.65 20.98
C SER A 268 1.83 2.50 21.05
N PHE A 269 1.34 2.93 19.89
CA PHE A 269 0.13 3.73 19.78
C PHE A 269 -0.53 3.50 18.41
N PHE A 270 -1.78 3.91 18.32
CA PHE A 270 -2.56 3.99 17.09
C PHE A 270 -3.38 5.28 17.08
N TYR A 271 -4.05 5.54 15.99
CA TYR A 271 -4.92 6.70 15.84
C TYR A 271 -6.37 6.26 15.69
N ARG A 272 -7.28 6.96 16.38
CA ARG A 272 -8.73 6.80 16.21
C ARG A 272 -9.29 8.05 15.54
N LEU A 273 -10.26 7.85 14.67
CA LEU A 273 -10.99 8.97 14.07
C LEU A 273 -11.86 9.62 15.16
N LYS A 274 -11.71 10.93 15.37
CA LYS A 274 -12.50 11.69 16.32
C LYS A 274 -13.98 11.74 15.94
N GLU A 275 -14.86 11.81 16.91
CA GLU A 275 -16.27 12.09 16.67
C GLU A 275 -16.43 13.46 16.01
N GLY A 276 -17.29 13.55 14.99
CA GLY A 276 -17.51 14.81 14.25
C GLY A 276 -16.52 15.11 13.12
N ALA A 277 -15.38 14.42 13.02
CA ALA A 277 -14.40 14.62 11.94
C ALA A 277 -14.98 14.46 10.51
N ARG A 278 -16.18 13.89 10.39
CA ARG A 278 -16.90 13.63 9.13
C ARG A 278 -17.87 14.73 8.68
N GLN A 279 -18.08 15.78 9.46
CA GLN A 279 -19.11 16.78 9.15
C GLN A 279 -18.84 17.61 7.88
N ASN A 280 -17.60 17.60 7.35
CA ASN A 280 -17.20 18.30 6.12
C ASN A 280 -16.97 17.32 4.94
N ARG A 281 -17.93 16.44 4.64
CA ARG A 281 -17.80 15.47 3.54
C ARG A 281 -17.80 16.12 2.16
N ILE A 282 -16.71 15.93 1.43
CA ILE A 282 -16.75 15.97 -0.04
C ILE A 282 -17.35 14.64 -0.49
N SER A 283 -18.45 14.67 -1.27
CA SER A 283 -19.03 13.46 -1.86
C SER A 283 -17.96 12.70 -2.65
N PRO A 284 -17.82 11.39 -2.45
CA PRO A 284 -16.85 10.59 -3.21
C PRO A 284 -17.19 10.61 -4.70
N SER A 285 -16.17 10.56 -5.56
CA SER A 285 -16.39 10.39 -7.01
C SER A 285 -17.17 9.10 -7.26
N ASN A 286 -18.18 9.14 -8.17
CA ASN A 286 -19.17 8.08 -8.38
C ASN A 286 -18.66 6.77 -9.02
N ALA A 287 -17.37 6.53 -9.11
CA ALA A 287 -16.83 5.28 -9.65
C ALA A 287 -16.80 4.19 -8.58
N PRO A 288 -17.58 3.08 -8.72
CA PRO A 288 -17.56 2.00 -7.72
C PRO A 288 -16.19 1.29 -7.71
N TRP A 289 -15.79 0.79 -6.54
CA TRP A 289 -14.65 -0.09 -6.38
C TRP A 289 -14.80 -1.31 -7.31
N LYS A 290 -13.91 -1.44 -8.27
CA LYS A 290 -13.80 -2.65 -9.11
C LYS A 290 -12.60 -3.44 -8.62
N SER A 291 -12.85 -4.54 -7.89
CA SER A 291 -11.85 -5.57 -7.76
C SER A 291 -11.63 -6.19 -9.15
N SER A 292 -10.44 -6.05 -9.69
CA SER A 292 -10.05 -6.83 -10.86
C SER A 292 -9.79 -8.27 -10.40
N ALA A 293 -10.86 -9.07 -10.28
CA ALA A 293 -10.73 -10.50 -10.08
C ALA A 293 -9.89 -11.09 -11.23
N PRO A 294 -8.98 -12.04 -10.95
CA PRO A 294 -8.26 -12.72 -12.00
C PRO A 294 -9.29 -13.46 -12.86
N THR A 295 -9.39 -13.13 -14.13
CA THR A 295 -9.96 -14.01 -15.13
C THR A 295 -9.11 -15.28 -15.09
N MET A 296 -9.66 -16.38 -14.58
CA MET A 296 -9.08 -17.69 -14.73
C MET A 296 -9.04 -18.00 -16.24
N GLY A 297 -7.92 -17.65 -16.87
CA GLY A 297 -7.60 -18.13 -18.19
C GLY A 297 -7.47 -19.65 -18.14
N ALA A 298 -8.46 -20.33 -18.69
CA ALA A 298 -8.37 -21.75 -19.01
C ALA A 298 -7.16 -21.91 -19.95
N ARG A 299 -6.03 -22.36 -19.43
CA ARG A 299 -5.00 -22.93 -20.29
C ARG A 299 -5.56 -24.28 -20.79
N ALA A 300 -5.96 -24.28 -22.05
CA ALA A 300 -6.17 -25.51 -22.80
C ALA A 300 -4.91 -26.37 -22.75
N ARG A 301 -5.15 -27.68 -22.72
CA ARG A 301 -4.20 -28.80 -22.62
C ARG A 301 -3.11 -28.76 -23.70
#